data_6bfc66674364dff06377459d4a42626f
#
_entry.id   6bfc66674364dff06377459d4a42626f
#
_cell.length_a   1.000
_cell.length_b   1.000
_cell.length_c   1.000
_cell.angle_alpha   90.00
_cell.angle_beta   90.00
_cell.angle_gamma   90.00
#
_symmetry.space_group_name_H-M   'P 1'
#
loop_
_entity.id
_entity.type
_entity.pdbx_description
1 polymer ?
#
loop_
_entity_poly.entity_id
_entity_poly.type
_entity_poly.pdbx_seq_one_letter_code
_entity_poly.pdbx_strand_id
1 'polypeptide(L)'
;MKTQVIQVYHPIDPCTFNDPGRALREGQIVAFPTETVYGLGASALLPEAVLTIFRLKGRPSDNPLIVHLASKEDVQHAAVQIPPVFHVLYDAFSPGPVTYVMLRNTDTIPDEVCRLSTVAVRFPSQVAARALIEAAGVPIVAPSANISGKPSPTRATHVLQDFDGKIPYVIDDGPCEVGVESTVLDILSDPIRILRPGFVTAEMIYERTGLRVVSWHEQPEDGEKDFPQAPGMKYRHYAPSARVIIVMPRADETLDKTFADTLEMHQIEKPAIFTGDRTWRALTERLGGDTADTLLPYTYDGEHDIKQATHSLFDALRTFDDQNVEAIFAEGFSEPEAAGYMDRLKRAATGVAEEESIDSLRQILFLCTGNTCRSPIAEALFNDRKINGWKAVSAGLAAYPGMLISPRSAEVLHEWGIDADAHRSQPIDDHLMETTDLVVTMTDAHRDILARLYPDRKDDIVSYSVFTKDGRDIDDPYGFSLASYRSTRDRIQEGLDHLLEELRKRY
;
A
#
# COMPACT_ATOMS: atom_id res chain seq x y z
N MET A 1 8.28 -31.11 15.37
CA MET A 1 9.60 -30.52 15.69
C MET A 1 9.37 -29.47 16.79
N LYS A 2 10.31 -29.24 17.70
CA LYS A 2 10.22 -28.14 18.68
C LYS A 2 11.12 -27.01 18.18
N THR A 3 10.62 -25.80 18.08
CA THR A 3 11.44 -24.63 17.74
C THR A 3 12.34 -24.27 18.90
N GLN A 4 13.64 -24.12 18.67
CA GLN A 4 14.60 -23.68 19.65
C GLN A 4 14.79 -22.16 19.53
N VAL A 5 14.58 -21.43 20.61
CA VAL A 5 14.91 -20.01 20.71
C VAL A 5 16.36 -19.88 21.19
N ILE A 6 17.18 -19.19 20.44
CA ILE A 6 18.57 -18.88 20.78
C ILE A 6 18.64 -17.43 21.22
N GLN A 7 18.75 -17.23 22.52
CA GLN A 7 18.94 -15.89 23.09
C GLN A 7 20.37 -15.40 22.82
N VAL A 8 20.47 -14.20 22.26
CA VAL A 8 21.77 -13.55 22.01
C VAL A 8 22.16 -12.72 23.22
N TYR A 9 23.40 -12.82 23.63
CA TYR A 9 23.99 -12.03 24.72
C TYR A 9 25.15 -11.19 24.19
N HIS A 10 25.30 -9.97 24.70
CA HIS A 10 26.38 -9.07 24.31
C HIS A 10 27.49 -9.01 25.37
N PRO A 11 28.79 -9.07 24.99
CA PRO A 11 29.29 -9.17 23.62
C PRO A 11 28.93 -10.52 22.98
N ILE A 12 28.69 -10.50 21.67
CA ILE A 12 28.29 -11.68 20.90
C ILE A 12 29.42 -12.72 20.89
N ASP A 13 29.08 -13.98 21.26
CA ASP A 13 29.91 -15.16 21.00
C ASP A 13 29.58 -15.69 19.59
N PRO A 14 30.50 -15.67 18.61
CA PRO A 14 30.28 -16.21 17.28
C PRO A 14 29.82 -17.67 17.26
N CYS A 15 30.23 -18.49 18.27
CA CYS A 15 29.82 -19.89 18.37
C CYS A 15 28.33 -20.07 18.53
N THR A 16 27.60 -19.05 19.02
CA THR A 16 26.13 -19.03 19.14
C THR A 16 25.43 -19.33 17.80
N PHE A 17 26.05 -18.96 16.69
CA PHE A 17 25.47 -19.09 15.35
C PHE A 17 25.92 -20.33 14.58
N ASN A 18 26.78 -21.19 15.14
CA ASN A 18 27.32 -22.36 14.44
C ASN A 18 26.19 -23.33 13.99
N ASP A 19 25.28 -23.70 14.88
CA ASP A 19 24.20 -24.63 14.58
C ASP A 19 23.13 -23.99 13.67
N PRO A 20 22.62 -22.74 13.94
CA PRO A 20 21.71 -22.06 13.03
C PRO A 20 22.32 -21.78 11.64
N GLY A 21 23.59 -21.38 11.58
CA GLY A 21 24.32 -21.15 10.32
C GLY A 21 24.47 -22.45 9.50
N ARG A 22 24.80 -23.56 10.18
CA ARG A 22 24.83 -24.89 9.54
C ARG A 22 23.44 -25.27 9.04
N ALA A 23 22.38 -25.06 9.84
CA ALA A 23 21.00 -25.35 9.45
C ALA A 23 20.59 -24.60 8.17
N LEU A 24 20.92 -23.29 8.07
CA LEU A 24 20.70 -22.49 6.85
C LEU A 24 21.44 -23.07 5.64
N ARG A 25 22.73 -23.42 5.81
CA ARG A 25 23.54 -24.01 4.73
C ARG A 25 23.03 -25.36 4.26
N GLU A 26 22.41 -26.14 5.16
CA GLU A 26 21.79 -27.42 4.88
C GLU A 26 20.35 -27.32 4.35
N GLY A 27 19.85 -26.10 4.12
CA GLY A 27 18.53 -25.83 3.54
C GLY A 27 17.38 -25.77 4.54
N GLN A 28 17.68 -25.71 5.84
CA GLN A 28 16.67 -25.50 6.87
C GLN A 28 16.36 -23.99 7.01
N ILE A 29 15.24 -23.68 7.66
CA ILE A 29 14.74 -22.31 7.83
C ILE A 29 15.09 -21.81 9.23
N VAL A 30 15.66 -20.61 9.31
CA VAL A 30 15.98 -19.93 10.58
C VAL A 30 15.38 -18.54 10.60
N ALA A 31 14.64 -18.19 11.65
CA ALA A 31 14.20 -16.82 11.83
C ALA A 31 15.24 -16.02 12.64
N PHE A 32 15.45 -14.76 12.25
CA PHE A 32 16.46 -13.91 12.87
C PHE A 32 16.05 -12.43 12.86
N PRO A 33 16.49 -11.64 13.88
CA PRO A 33 16.24 -10.21 13.91
C PRO A 33 17.05 -9.47 12.86
N THR A 34 16.46 -8.40 12.31
CA THR A 34 17.21 -7.34 11.65
C THR A 34 16.89 -6.01 12.34
N GLU A 35 17.54 -4.92 11.97
CA GLU A 35 17.19 -3.60 12.49
C GLU A 35 15.77 -3.17 12.09
N THR A 36 15.21 -3.75 11.03
CA THR A 36 13.86 -3.44 10.51
C THR A 36 12.76 -4.32 11.08
N VAL A 37 12.74 -5.59 10.70
CA VAL A 37 11.80 -6.63 11.16
C VAL A 37 12.51 -7.97 11.24
N TYR A 38 11.94 -8.96 11.93
CA TYR A 38 12.47 -10.32 11.89
C TYR A 38 12.33 -10.92 10.49
N GLY A 39 13.41 -11.52 10.00
CA GLY A 39 13.48 -12.22 8.73
C GLY A 39 13.30 -13.73 8.87
N LEU A 40 12.63 -14.36 7.92
CA LEU A 40 12.54 -15.83 7.78
C LEU A 40 13.58 -16.28 6.76
N GLY A 41 14.75 -16.74 7.24
CA GLY A 41 15.93 -17.01 6.44
C GLY A 41 15.98 -18.39 5.84
N ALA A 42 16.45 -18.48 4.59
CA ALA A 42 16.87 -19.69 3.91
C ALA A 42 18.10 -19.43 3.04
N SER A 43 18.88 -20.48 2.73
CA SER A 43 19.96 -20.38 1.74
C SER A 43 19.41 -19.94 0.39
N ALA A 44 19.94 -18.84 -0.16
CA ALA A 44 19.57 -18.35 -1.49
C ALA A 44 20.02 -19.30 -2.62
N LEU A 45 21.00 -20.18 -2.34
CA LEU A 45 21.59 -21.10 -3.32
C LEU A 45 20.81 -22.41 -3.48
N LEU A 46 19.85 -22.68 -2.59
CA LEU A 46 19.10 -23.92 -2.55
C LEU A 46 17.62 -23.70 -2.94
N PRO A 47 17.18 -24.02 -4.17
CA PRO A 47 15.82 -23.82 -4.64
C PRO A 47 14.75 -24.38 -3.69
N GLU A 48 14.94 -25.59 -3.15
CA GLU A 48 14.00 -26.22 -2.23
C GLU A 48 13.87 -25.49 -0.89
N ALA A 49 14.95 -24.88 -0.39
CA ALA A 49 14.92 -24.05 0.82
C ALA A 49 14.12 -22.77 0.56
N VAL A 50 14.31 -22.13 -0.60
CA VAL A 50 13.55 -20.97 -1.05
C VAL A 50 12.05 -21.31 -1.18
N LEU A 51 11.70 -22.39 -1.85
CA LEU A 51 10.32 -22.87 -1.99
C LEU A 51 9.67 -23.19 -0.62
N THR A 52 10.47 -23.63 0.35
CA THR A 52 9.98 -23.88 1.71
C THR A 52 9.54 -22.59 2.41
N ILE A 53 10.21 -21.44 2.19
CA ILE A 53 9.75 -20.12 2.66
C ILE A 53 8.36 -19.79 2.09
N PHE A 54 8.16 -19.97 0.78
CA PHE A 54 6.86 -19.68 0.15
C PHE A 54 5.75 -20.55 0.75
N ARG A 55 6.01 -21.85 0.93
CA ARG A 55 5.05 -22.80 1.55
C ARG A 55 4.72 -22.44 2.99
N LEU A 56 5.72 -22.17 3.84
CA LEU A 56 5.53 -21.85 5.25
C LEU A 56 4.73 -20.57 5.45
N LYS A 57 4.97 -19.57 4.61
CA LYS A 57 4.30 -18.27 4.68
C LYS A 57 2.93 -18.24 3.99
N GLY A 58 2.62 -19.18 3.11
CA GLY A 58 1.51 -19.03 2.17
C GLY A 58 1.73 -17.86 1.20
N ARG A 59 3.00 -17.58 0.84
CA ARG A 59 3.38 -16.46 0.00
C ARG A 59 3.20 -16.80 -1.48
N PRO A 60 2.62 -15.92 -2.31
CA PRO A 60 2.61 -16.13 -3.77
C PRO A 60 4.03 -16.20 -4.33
N SER A 61 4.29 -17.18 -5.21
CA SER A 61 5.63 -17.45 -5.74
C SER A 61 6.14 -16.41 -6.75
N ASP A 62 5.27 -15.51 -7.22
CA ASP A 62 5.60 -14.38 -8.08
C ASP A 62 6.05 -13.11 -7.29
N ASN A 63 6.03 -13.17 -5.96
CA ASN A 63 6.47 -12.09 -5.09
C ASN A 63 7.94 -12.33 -4.69
N PRO A 64 8.94 -11.62 -5.30
CA PRO A 64 10.35 -11.93 -5.16
C PRO A 64 10.85 -11.81 -3.71
N LEU A 65 12.02 -12.39 -3.42
CA LEU A 65 12.67 -12.34 -2.12
C LEU A 65 13.90 -11.43 -2.15
N ILE A 66 14.26 -10.87 -0.98
CA ILE A 66 15.45 -10.06 -0.79
C ILE A 66 16.60 -10.95 -0.34
N VAL A 67 17.74 -10.88 -1.03
CA VAL A 67 18.98 -11.53 -0.65
C VAL A 67 19.72 -10.69 0.38
N HIS A 68 20.06 -11.29 1.51
CA HIS A 68 20.81 -10.67 2.59
C HIS A 68 22.26 -11.14 2.57
N LEU A 69 23.19 -10.20 2.66
CA LEU A 69 24.63 -10.41 2.63
C LEU A 69 25.29 -9.79 3.87
N ALA A 70 26.40 -10.37 4.30
CA ALA A 70 27.12 -9.88 5.47
C ALA A 70 28.02 -8.70 5.16
N SER A 71 28.64 -8.67 3.98
CA SER A 71 29.63 -7.68 3.58
C SER A 71 29.41 -7.12 2.17
N LYS A 72 30.05 -5.97 1.87
CA LYS A 72 30.02 -5.31 0.55
C LYS A 72 30.64 -6.20 -0.54
N GLU A 73 31.68 -6.92 -0.17
CA GLU A 73 32.44 -7.80 -1.06
C GLU A 73 31.60 -8.98 -1.56
N ASP A 74 30.61 -9.41 -0.77
CA ASP A 74 29.74 -10.53 -1.11
C ASP A 74 28.72 -10.18 -2.22
N VAL A 75 28.56 -8.90 -2.59
CA VAL A 75 27.56 -8.46 -3.58
C VAL A 75 27.65 -9.20 -4.91
N GLN A 76 28.86 -9.56 -5.35
CA GLN A 76 29.10 -10.31 -6.58
C GLN A 76 28.50 -11.71 -6.59
N HIS A 77 28.19 -12.27 -5.41
CA HIS A 77 27.50 -13.57 -5.30
C HIS A 77 26.00 -13.44 -5.64
N ALA A 78 25.45 -12.24 -5.57
CA ALA A 78 24.01 -12.02 -5.83
C ALA A 78 23.76 -11.23 -7.12
N ALA A 79 24.65 -10.30 -7.49
CA ALA A 79 24.46 -9.38 -8.59
C ALA A 79 25.67 -9.29 -9.51
N VAL A 80 25.41 -8.89 -10.76
CA VAL A 80 26.43 -8.65 -11.79
C VAL A 80 26.38 -7.20 -12.26
N GLN A 81 27.42 -6.72 -12.93
CA GLN A 81 27.48 -5.36 -13.49
C GLN A 81 27.10 -4.28 -12.45
N ILE A 82 27.71 -4.34 -11.27
CA ILE A 82 27.37 -3.47 -10.14
C ILE A 82 27.51 -1.99 -10.55
N PRO A 83 26.42 -1.18 -10.51
CA PRO A 83 26.50 0.22 -10.90
C PRO A 83 27.39 1.03 -9.94
N PRO A 84 28.17 2.02 -10.41
CA PRO A 84 29.00 2.87 -9.54
C PRO A 84 28.21 3.56 -8.42
N VAL A 85 26.95 3.91 -8.66
CA VAL A 85 26.06 4.54 -7.68
C VAL A 85 25.78 3.64 -6.48
N PHE A 86 25.85 2.30 -6.62
CA PHE A 86 25.78 1.36 -5.52
C PHE A 86 26.81 1.68 -4.43
N HIS A 87 28.04 1.96 -4.80
CA HIS A 87 29.11 2.22 -3.83
C HIS A 87 28.83 3.49 -3.01
N VAL A 88 28.32 4.54 -3.65
CA VAL A 88 27.95 5.80 -2.99
C VAL A 88 26.82 5.58 -1.99
N LEU A 89 25.78 4.87 -2.42
CA LEU A 89 24.61 4.57 -1.56
C LEU A 89 24.96 3.58 -0.44
N TYR A 90 25.78 2.58 -0.74
CA TYR A 90 26.25 1.62 0.26
C TYR A 90 27.04 2.33 1.37
N ASP A 91 28.02 3.16 1.03
CA ASP A 91 28.86 3.85 2.01
C ASP A 91 28.06 4.83 2.88
N ALA A 92 26.92 5.34 2.38
CA ALA A 92 26.04 6.24 3.11
C ALA A 92 25.01 5.53 4.01
N PHE A 93 24.50 4.34 3.60
CA PHE A 93 23.33 3.72 4.20
C PHE A 93 23.47 2.22 4.50
N SER A 94 24.60 1.61 4.23
CA SER A 94 24.83 0.18 4.52
C SER A 94 26.09 -0.02 5.36
N PRO A 95 26.06 -1.00 6.29
CA PRO A 95 24.92 -1.87 6.63
C PRO A 95 23.74 -1.06 7.19
N GLY A 96 22.48 -1.40 6.77
CA GLY A 96 21.32 -0.63 7.22
C GLY A 96 20.00 -0.96 6.51
N PRO A 97 18.97 -0.13 6.76
CA PRO A 97 17.59 -0.40 6.34
C PRO A 97 17.35 0.00 4.86
N VAL A 98 18.28 -0.30 3.96
CA VAL A 98 18.17 -0.06 2.52
C VAL A 98 18.39 -1.35 1.74
N THR A 99 17.62 -1.54 0.69
CA THR A 99 17.68 -2.66 -0.26
C THR A 99 17.91 -2.11 -1.66
N TYR A 100 18.82 -2.70 -2.39
CA TYR A 100 19.23 -2.27 -3.74
C TYR A 100 18.75 -3.28 -4.79
N VAL A 101 18.02 -2.84 -5.80
CA VAL A 101 17.69 -3.64 -6.97
C VAL A 101 18.78 -3.51 -8.01
N MET A 102 19.37 -4.65 -8.39
CA MET A 102 20.52 -4.77 -9.29
C MET A 102 20.29 -5.92 -10.29
N LEU A 103 21.14 -6.01 -11.32
CA LEU A 103 21.11 -7.15 -12.26
C LEU A 103 21.48 -8.44 -11.54
N ARG A 104 20.64 -9.45 -11.65
CA ARG A 104 20.82 -10.75 -10.99
C ARG A 104 22.01 -11.53 -11.55
N ASN A 105 22.79 -12.12 -10.67
CA ASN A 105 23.75 -13.17 -11.03
C ASN A 105 23.00 -14.51 -11.18
N THR A 106 22.67 -14.87 -12.42
CA THR A 106 21.90 -16.08 -12.74
C THR A 106 22.70 -17.38 -12.53
N ASP A 107 24.02 -17.30 -12.42
CA ASP A 107 24.88 -18.46 -12.16
C ASP A 107 24.81 -18.91 -10.70
N THR A 108 24.41 -18.00 -9.80
CA THR A 108 24.39 -18.25 -8.35
C THR A 108 22.99 -18.15 -7.74
N ILE A 109 22.17 -17.18 -8.17
CA ILE A 109 20.83 -16.94 -7.63
C ILE A 109 19.76 -17.59 -8.53
N PRO A 110 19.09 -18.65 -8.07
CA PRO A 110 18.12 -19.40 -8.86
C PRO A 110 16.81 -18.61 -9.08
N ASP A 111 16.01 -19.08 -10.04
CA ASP A 111 14.73 -18.44 -10.42
C ASP A 111 13.70 -18.45 -9.29
N GLU A 112 13.81 -19.38 -8.36
CA GLU A 112 12.92 -19.47 -7.19
C GLU A 112 13.05 -18.26 -6.25
N VAL A 113 14.20 -17.57 -6.23
CA VAL A 113 14.41 -16.33 -5.46
C VAL A 113 13.66 -15.16 -6.11
N CYS A 114 13.80 -15.04 -7.41
CA CYS A 114 13.12 -14.01 -8.22
C CYS A 114 13.12 -14.46 -9.69
N ARG A 115 11.95 -14.46 -10.32
CA ARG A 115 11.80 -14.79 -11.76
C ARG A 115 12.11 -13.61 -12.67
N LEU A 116 12.94 -12.68 -12.19
CA LEU A 116 13.28 -11.43 -12.88
C LEU A 116 14.75 -11.43 -13.28
N SER A 117 15.11 -10.59 -14.24
CA SER A 117 16.52 -10.29 -14.58
C SER A 117 17.24 -9.52 -13.47
N THR A 118 16.49 -9.02 -12.47
CA THR A 118 16.99 -8.24 -11.34
C THR A 118 16.85 -9.00 -10.03
N VAL A 119 17.65 -8.63 -9.04
CA VAL A 119 17.61 -9.14 -7.66
C VAL A 119 17.68 -7.98 -6.68
N ALA A 120 16.93 -8.10 -5.58
CA ALA A 120 16.98 -7.17 -4.47
C ALA A 120 18.01 -7.65 -3.43
N VAL A 121 18.98 -6.81 -3.08
CA VAL A 121 20.09 -7.13 -2.16
C VAL A 121 20.10 -6.18 -1.00
N ARG A 122 20.35 -6.70 0.21
CA ARG A 122 20.40 -5.93 1.45
C ARG A 122 21.54 -6.38 2.35
N PHE A 123 22.06 -5.42 3.13
CA PHE A 123 23.13 -5.61 4.12
C PHE A 123 22.60 -5.14 5.48
N PRO A 124 22.05 -6.03 6.32
CA PRO A 124 21.46 -5.63 7.60
C PRO A 124 22.52 -5.06 8.56
N SER A 125 22.16 -4.03 9.32
CA SER A 125 23.05 -3.46 10.34
C SER A 125 23.03 -4.26 11.65
N GLN A 126 22.00 -5.03 11.92
CA GLN A 126 21.82 -5.80 13.14
C GLN A 126 22.95 -6.85 13.27
N VAL A 127 23.66 -6.84 14.40
CA VAL A 127 24.91 -7.61 14.58
C VAL A 127 24.65 -9.13 14.55
N ALA A 128 23.57 -9.59 15.19
CA ALA A 128 23.21 -11.01 15.20
C ALA A 128 22.84 -11.52 13.80
N ALA A 129 22.17 -10.69 12.96
CA ALA A 129 21.87 -11.03 11.57
C ALA A 129 23.17 -11.24 10.77
N ARG A 130 24.11 -10.32 10.89
CA ARG A 130 25.39 -10.41 10.18
C ARG A 130 26.20 -11.63 10.62
N ALA A 131 26.31 -11.86 11.93
CA ALA A 131 27.00 -13.02 12.48
C ALA A 131 26.37 -14.35 12.02
N LEU A 132 25.04 -14.41 11.91
CA LEU A 132 24.34 -15.57 11.39
C LEU A 132 24.64 -15.79 9.90
N ILE A 133 24.63 -14.74 9.07
CA ILE A 133 24.94 -14.82 7.63
C ILE A 133 26.40 -15.26 7.43
N GLU A 134 27.34 -14.68 8.20
CA GLU A 134 28.74 -15.10 8.21
C GLU A 134 28.91 -16.58 8.60
N ALA A 135 28.24 -17.04 9.66
CA ALA A 135 28.27 -18.45 10.09
C ALA A 135 27.64 -19.41 9.08
N ALA A 136 26.63 -18.96 8.33
CA ALA A 136 26.05 -19.72 7.23
C ALA A 136 27.03 -19.84 6.05
N GLY A 137 27.82 -18.79 5.77
CA GLY A 137 28.79 -18.75 4.69
C GLY A 137 28.17 -18.80 3.28
N VAL A 138 26.88 -18.43 3.17
CA VAL A 138 26.13 -18.39 1.91
C VAL A 138 25.17 -17.20 1.93
N PRO A 139 24.80 -16.62 0.78
CA PRO A 139 23.73 -15.64 0.69
C PRO A 139 22.40 -16.18 1.26
N ILE A 140 21.67 -15.35 2.01
CA ILE A 140 20.42 -15.75 2.66
C ILE A 140 19.26 -14.96 2.09
N VAL A 141 18.21 -15.61 1.59
CA VAL A 141 16.94 -14.94 1.31
C VAL A 141 16.15 -14.83 2.60
N ALA A 142 15.58 -13.64 2.86
CA ALA A 142 14.78 -13.44 4.06
C ALA A 142 13.63 -12.43 3.83
N PRO A 143 12.40 -12.89 3.54
CA PRO A 143 11.21 -12.08 3.74
C PRO A 143 10.93 -11.91 5.24
N SER A 144 10.00 -11.01 5.62
CA SER A 144 9.54 -10.88 7.01
C SER A 144 9.04 -12.24 7.57
N ALA A 145 9.30 -12.52 8.84
CA ALA A 145 9.01 -13.82 9.49
C ALA A 145 7.57 -13.89 10.03
N ASN A 146 6.56 -13.62 9.17
CA ASN A 146 5.13 -13.75 9.44
C ASN A 146 4.42 -14.61 8.38
N ILE A 147 3.24 -15.14 8.70
CA ILE A 147 2.31 -15.67 7.70
C ILE A 147 1.89 -14.51 6.78
N SER A 148 1.83 -14.76 5.46
CA SER A 148 1.48 -13.72 4.47
C SER A 148 0.14 -13.07 4.80
N GLY A 149 0.10 -11.74 4.70
CA GLY A 149 -1.05 -10.93 5.06
C GLY A 149 -1.02 -10.34 6.48
N LYS A 150 -0.44 -11.04 7.47
CA LYS A 150 -0.33 -10.55 8.85
C LYS A 150 0.71 -9.44 9.03
N PRO A 151 0.64 -8.61 10.10
CA PRO A 151 1.67 -7.63 10.44
C PRO A 151 3.05 -8.26 10.60
N SER A 152 4.11 -7.57 10.13
CA SER A 152 5.47 -8.08 10.22
C SER A 152 5.94 -8.22 11.68
N PRO A 153 6.77 -9.23 11.99
CA PRO A 153 7.23 -9.46 13.36
C PRO A 153 8.38 -8.51 13.71
N THR A 154 8.29 -7.85 14.85
CA THR A 154 9.33 -6.97 15.41
C THR A 154 9.96 -7.56 16.68
N ARG A 155 9.48 -8.72 17.13
CA ARG A 155 9.98 -9.48 18.29
C ARG A 155 10.02 -10.97 17.99
N ALA A 156 10.89 -11.72 18.67
CA ALA A 156 10.94 -13.19 18.55
C ALA A 156 9.60 -13.86 18.93
N THR A 157 8.87 -13.29 19.89
CA THR A 157 7.54 -13.77 20.29
C THR A 157 6.53 -13.74 19.15
N HIS A 158 6.56 -12.71 18.28
CA HIS A 158 5.71 -12.63 17.11
C HIS A 158 6.03 -13.74 16.08
N VAL A 159 7.31 -14.10 15.95
CA VAL A 159 7.74 -15.20 15.08
C VAL A 159 7.22 -16.53 15.62
N LEU A 160 7.31 -16.74 16.94
CA LEU A 160 6.81 -17.97 17.57
C LEU A 160 5.29 -18.13 17.43
N GLN A 161 4.50 -17.04 17.51
CA GLN A 161 3.06 -17.09 17.25
C GLN A 161 2.72 -17.69 15.88
N ASP A 162 3.55 -17.40 14.85
CA ASP A 162 3.31 -17.85 13.49
C ASP A 162 4.01 -19.18 13.14
N PHE A 163 5.20 -19.45 13.73
CA PHE A 163 6.09 -20.53 13.26
C PHE A 163 6.62 -21.48 14.35
N ASP A 164 6.13 -21.42 15.60
CA ASP A 164 6.54 -22.42 16.59
C ASP A 164 6.21 -23.84 16.11
N GLY A 165 7.17 -24.74 16.30
CA GLY A 165 7.08 -26.13 15.83
C GLY A 165 7.25 -26.33 14.30
N LYS A 166 7.36 -25.25 13.51
CA LYS A 166 7.47 -25.30 12.04
C LYS A 166 8.89 -25.04 11.52
N ILE A 167 9.72 -24.34 12.30
CA ILE A 167 11.12 -24.03 12.00
C ILE A 167 12.04 -24.46 13.14
N PRO A 168 13.30 -24.85 12.87
CA PRO A 168 14.18 -25.34 13.93
C PRO A 168 14.67 -24.25 14.89
N TYR A 169 14.97 -23.04 14.41
CA TYR A 169 15.60 -21.99 15.21
C TYR A 169 14.93 -20.62 15.01
N VAL A 170 14.83 -19.89 16.12
CA VAL A 170 14.58 -18.44 16.17
C VAL A 170 15.72 -17.81 16.95
N ILE A 171 16.44 -16.90 16.31
CA ILE A 171 17.45 -16.07 17.00
C ILE A 171 16.72 -14.90 17.67
N ASP A 172 16.93 -14.72 18.96
CA ASP A 172 16.32 -13.62 19.73
C ASP A 172 17.41 -12.66 20.22
N ASP A 173 17.48 -11.47 19.62
CA ASP A 173 18.33 -10.36 20.03
C ASP A 173 17.49 -9.11 20.38
N GLY A 174 16.29 -9.35 20.91
CA GLY A 174 15.36 -8.31 21.34
C GLY A 174 14.51 -7.71 20.21
N PRO A 175 13.84 -6.58 20.47
CA PRO A 175 12.99 -5.91 19.49
C PRO A 175 13.81 -5.24 18.38
N CYS A 176 13.20 -5.16 17.18
CA CYS A 176 13.81 -4.45 16.05
C CYS A 176 13.82 -2.93 16.30
N GLU A 177 14.88 -2.25 15.88
CA GLU A 177 15.09 -0.82 16.16
C GLU A 177 14.17 0.08 15.32
N VAL A 178 13.95 -0.25 14.02
CA VAL A 178 13.20 0.57 13.06
C VAL A 178 11.70 0.27 13.06
N GLY A 179 11.31 -1.01 13.07
CA GLY A 179 9.92 -1.45 13.18
C GLY A 179 9.16 -1.61 11.86
N VAL A 180 9.68 -1.12 10.73
CA VAL A 180 9.13 -1.33 9.38
C VAL A 180 10.21 -1.80 8.42
N GLU A 181 9.82 -2.41 7.30
CA GLU A 181 10.77 -2.96 6.31
C GLU A 181 11.60 -1.87 5.64
N SER A 182 12.73 -2.30 5.08
CA SER A 182 13.72 -1.47 4.38
C SER A 182 13.14 -0.64 3.23
N THR A 183 13.71 0.53 2.99
CA THR A 183 13.54 1.27 1.74
C THR A 183 14.12 0.47 0.58
N VAL A 184 13.38 0.30 -0.52
CA VAL A 184 13.84 -0.42 -1.71
C VAL A 184 14.11 0.58 -2.82
N LEU A 185 15.36 0.57 -3.31
CA LEU A 185 15.85 1.47 -4.36
C LEU A 185 16.10 0.69 -5.65
N ASP A 186 15.49 1.13 -6.74
CA ASP A 186 15.91 0.76 -8.09
C ASP A 186 17.08 1.66 -8.49
N ILE A 187 18.29 1.11 -8.44
CA ILE A 187 19.53 1.81 -8.77
C ILE A 187 19.96 1.58 -10.22
N LEU A 188 19.15 0.89 -11.01
CA LEU A 188 19.35 0.70 -12.45
C LEU A 188 18.68 1.79 -13.26
N SER A 189 17.68 2.46 -12.70
CA SER A 189 16.98 3.58 -13.34
C SER A 189 17.71 4.91 -13.15
N ASP A 190 17.55 5.83 -14.09
CA ASP A 190 17.97 7.22 -14.01
C ASP A 190 16.78 8.14 -14.28
N PRO A 191 16.31 8.93 -13.30
CA PRO A 191 16.75 8.99 -11.91
C PRO A 191 16.51 7.71 -11.12
N ILE A 192 17.28 7.49 -10.03
CA ILE A 192 17.05 6.41 -9.06
C ILE A 192 15.63 6.51 -8.51
N ARG A 193 14.98 5.36 -8.30
CA ARG A 193 13.58 5.31 -7.82
C ARG A 193 13.45 4.59 -6.49
N ILE A 194 12.61 5.13 -5.61
CA ILE A 194 12.13 4.41 -4.42
C ILE A 194 10.97 3.53 -4.87
N LEU A 195 11.17 2.22 -4.94
CA LEU A 195 10.13 1.25 -5.26
C LEU A 195 9.23 0.95 -4.05
N ARG A 196 9.79 1.00 -2.85
CA ARG A 196 9.06 0.82 -1.61
C ARG A 196 9.59 1.79 -0.56
N PRO A 197 8.79 2.72 -0.03
CA PRO A 197 9.22 3.60 1.03
C PRO A 197 9.48 2.81 2.31
N GLY A 198 10.47 3.24 3.09
CA GLY A 198 10.86 2.71 4.38
C GLY A 198 11.43 3.81 5.26
N PHE A 199 12.33 3.46 6.18
CA PHE A 199 12.94 4.42 7.11
C PHE A 199 13.82 5.47 6.41
N VAL A 200 14.55 5.07 5.37
CA VAL A 200 15.43 5.99 4.61
C VAL A 200 14.59 6.68 3.53
N THR A 201 14.48 8.02 3.61
CA THR A 201 13.68 8.85 2.71
C THR A 201 14.51 9.43 1.55
N ALA A 202 13.84 10.00 0.56
CA ALA A 202 14.49 10.67 -0.57
C ALA A 202 15.34 11.87 -0.10
N GLU A 203 14.85 12.62 0.89
CA GLU A 203 15.54 13.76 1.51
C GLU A 203 16.83 13.29 2.18
N MET A 204 16.79 12.23 2.99
CA MET A 204 17.98 11.66 3.64
C MET A 204 19.02 11.20 2.61
N ILE A 205 18.57 10.63 1.48
CA ILE A 205 19.47 10.21 0.41
C ILE A 205 20.15 11.44 -0.22
N TYR A 206 19.35 12.47 -0.54
CA TYR A 206 19.89 13.70 -1.12
C TYR A 206 20.88 14.41 -0.19
N GLU A 207 20.54 14.54 1.09
CA GLU A 207 21.40 15.19 2.08
C GLU A 207 22.75 14.50 2.24
N ARG A 208 22.78 13.16 2.24
CA ARG A 208 24.03 12.40 2.48
C ARG A 208 24.86 12.18 1.22
N THR A 209 24.23 12.14 0.05
CA THR A 209 24.90 11.70 -1.19
C THR A 209 24.85 12.73 -2.31
N GLY A 210 23.97 13.71 -2.24
CA GLY A 210 23.65 14.63 -3.35
C GLY A 210 22.84 13.98 -4.48
N LEU A 211 22.48 12.70 -4.37
CA LEU A 211 21.75 11.97 -5.40
C LEU A 211 20.26 12.30 -5.32
N ARG A 212 19.66 12.65 -6.44
CA ARG A 212 18.22 12.84 -6.55
C ARG A 212 17.54 11.50 -6.75
N VAL A 213 16.54 11.21 -5.93
CA VAL A 213 15.67 10.02 -6.04
C VAL A 213 14.22 10.46 -6.16
N VAL A 214 13.45 9.70 -6.93
CA VAL A 214 12.03 9.97 -7.14
C VAL A 214 11.18 8.82 -6.60
N SER A 215 9.95 9.15 -6.18
CA SER A 215 8.98 8.14 -5.79
C SER A 215 8.46 7.42 -7.04
N TRP A 216 8.10 6.15 -6.90
CA TRP A 216 7.54 5.36 -7.99
C TRP A 216 6.18 5.90 -8.49
N HIS A 217 5.48 6.68 -7.66
CA HIS A 217 4.25 7.39 -8.05
C HIS A 217 4.51 8.56 -9.00
N GLU A 218 5.72 9.08 -9.04
CA GLU A 218 6.15 10.10 -10.00
C GLU A 218 6.57 9.39 -11.29
N GLN A 219 5.60 8.99 -12.12
CA GLN A 219 5.89 8.33 -13.39
C GLN A 219 6.48 9.33 -14.39
N PRO A 220 7.51 8.95 -15.18
CA PRO A 220 7.84 9.66 -16.39
C PRO A 220 6.69 9.50 -17.40
N GLU A 221 6.42 10.52 -18.18
CA GLU A 221 5.37 10.55 -19.21
C GLU A 221 5.56 9.51 -20.33
N ASP A 222 6.68 8.81 -20.38
CA ASP A 222 7.00 7.80 -21.40
C ASP A 222 6.84 6.38 -20.82
N GLY A 223 5.77 5.72 -21.26
CA GLY A 223 5.29 4.44 -20.75
C GLY A 223 6.15 3.22 -21.08
N GLU A 224 7.23 2.97 -20.36
CA GLU A 224 7.85 1.65 -20.31
C GLU A 224 7.27 0.84 -19.13
N LYS A 225 6.49 -0.20 -19.49
CA LYS A 225 5.73 -1.05 -18.54
C LYS A 225 6.55 -2.15 -17.84
N ASP A 226 7.85 -2.25 -18.00
CA ASP A 226 8.70 -3.27 -17.36
C ASP A 226 9.50 -2.67 -16.20
N PHE A 227 8.82 -2.30 -15.11
CA PHE A 227 9.51 -1.97 -13.85
C PHE A 227 9.85 -3.24 -13.08
N PRO A 228 11.05 -3.31 -12.45
CA PRO A 228 11.39 -4.40 -11.54
C PRO A 228 10.37 -4.43 -10.37
N GLN A 229 9.65 -5.53 -10.25
CA GLN A 229 8.71 -5.71 -9.13
C GLN A 229 9.50 -5.92 -7.84
N ALA A 230 9.33 -5.00 -6.88
CA ALA A 230 9.94 -5.13 -5.57
C ALA A 230 9.04 -5.93 -4.60
N PRO A 231 9.63 -6.61 -3.60
CA PRO A 231 8.86 -7.32 -2.59
C PRO A 231 7.86 -6.43 -1.86
N GLY A 232 6.61 -6.88 -1.71
CA GLY A 232 5.59 -6.19 -0.93
C GLY A 232 4.76 -5.14 -1.68
N MET A 233 4.88 -5.05 -3.02
CA MET A 233 4.11 -4.06 -3.81
C MET A 233 2.74 -4.57 -4.30
N LYS A 234 2.59 -5.88 -4.55
CA LYS A 234 1.49 -6.44 -5.37
C LYS A 234 0.28 -6.95 -4.59
N TYR A 235 0.42 -7.23 -3.29
CA TYR A 235 -0.62 -7.90 -2.50
C TYR A 235 -0.97 -7.13 -1.25
N ARG A 236 -2.18 -7.34 -0.72
CA ARG A 236 -2.58 -6.85 0.60
C ARG A 236 -1.65 -7.44 1.67
N HIS A 237 -0.96 -6.59 2.40
CA HIS A 237 -0.01 -6.95 3.44
C HIS A 237 -0.29 -6.21 4.74
N TYR A 238 0.19 -6.76 5.87
CA TYR A 238 0.21 -6.13 7.18
C TYR A 238 -1.15 -5.94 7.86
N ALA A 239 -2.22 -6.58 7.34
CA ALA A 239 -3.56 -6.41 7.88
C ALA A 239 -3.75 -7.26 9.15
N PRO A 240 -4.10 -6.63 10.29
CA PRO A 240 -4.63 -7.34 11.45
C PRO A 240 -6.03 -7.88 11.13
N SER A 241 -6.58 -8.70 12.04
CA SER A 241 -7.97 -9.17 11.96
C SER A 241 -8.95 -8.02 12.21
N ALA A 242 -8.58 -7.07 13.08
CA ALA A 242 -9.34 -5.88 13.37
C ALA A 242 -9.34 -4.88 12.20
N ARG A 243 -10.41 -4.11 12.09
CA ARG A 243 -10.49 -2.98 11.15
C ARG A 243 -9.54 -1.87 11.58
N VAL A 244 -8.67 -1.39 10.68
CA VAL A 244 -7.78 -0.25 10.97
C VAL A 244 -8.37 1.03 10.35
N ILE A 245 -8.49 2.07 11.17
CA ILE A 245 -9.00 3.39 10.82
C ILE A 245 -7.86 4.40 11.05
N ILE A 246 -7.47 5.12 10.00
CA ILE A 246 -6.40 6.12 10.09
C ILE A 246 -7.02 7.45 10.53
N VAL A 247 -6.50 8.01 11.61
CA VAL A 247 -6.92 9.32 12.13
C VAL A 247 -5.87 10.36 11.73
N MET A 248 -6.19 11.16 10.70
CA MET A 248 -5.30 12.21 10.19
C MET A 248 -5.49 13.51 10.96
N PRO A 249 -4.41 14.26 11.29
CA PRO A 249 -4.52 15.61 11.86
C PRO A 249 -5.30 16.53 10.92
N ARG A 250 -6.21 17.35 11.47
CA ARG A 250 -6.94 18.38 10.73
C ARG A 250 -6.30 19.75 11.00
N ALA A 251 -6.26 20.62 9.98
CA ALA A 251 -5.52 21.89 10.03
C ALA A 251 -5.90 22.82 11.19
N ASP A 252 -7.16 22.83 11.59
CA ASP A 252 -7.70 23.75 12.61
C ASP A 252 -8.14 23.04 13.90
N GLU A 253 -7.76 21.77 14.10
CA GLU A 253 -8.18 20.95 15.24
C GLU A 253 -7.00 20.29 15.93
N THR A 254 -7.14 20.04 17.23
CA THR A 254 -6.19 19.20 17.96
C THR A 254 -6.44 17.71 17.65
N LEU A 255 -5.39 16.92 17.64
CA LEU A 255 -5.46 15.51 17.28
C LEU A 255 -6.38 14.70 18.21
N ASP A 256 -6.39 15.01 19.52
CA ASP A 256 -7.32 14.41 20.49
C ASP A 256 -8.79 14.68 20.14
N LYS A 257 -9.10 15.89 19.62
CA LYS A 257 -10.45 16.20 19.12
C LYS A 257 -10.77 15.36 17.89
N THR A 258 -9.85 15.25 16.94
CA THR A 258 -10.05 14.45 15.73
C THR A 258 -10.29 12.97 16.07
N PHE A 259 -9.56 12.41 17.06
CA PHE A 259 -9.82 11.06 17.57
C PHE A 259 -11.22 10.94 18.19
N ALA A 260 -11.63 11.90 19.05
CA ALA A 260 -12.94 11.86 19.70
C ALA A 260 -14.09 11.89 18.66
N ASP A 261 -14.01 12.80 17.68
CA ASP A 261 -15.01 12.93 16.61
C ASP A 261 -15.07 11.63 15.76
N THR A 262 -13.90 11.04 15.46
CA THR A 262 -13.83 9.79 14.68
C THR A 262 -14.40 8.61 15.45
N LEU A 263 -14.14 8.49 16.74
CA LEU A 263 -14.72 7.46 17.61
C LEU A 263 -16.25 7.57 17.66
N GLU A 264 -16.79 8.78 17.83
CA GLU A 264 -18.23 9.04 17.87
C GLU A 264 -18.90 8.61 16.54
N MET A 265 -18.25 8.89 15.41
CA MET A 265 -18.75 8.54 14.07
C MET A 265 -18.89 7.03 13.88
N HIS A 266 -17.98 6.23 14.40
CA HIS A 266 -17.90 4.79 14.11
C HIS A 266 -18.64 3.89 15.10
N GLN A 267 -18.92 4.33 16.33
CA GLN A 267 -19.69 3.59 17.36
C GLN A 267 -19.24 2.13 17.57
N ILE A 268 -17.93 1.92 17.78
CA ILE A 268 -17.31 0.59 17.93
C ILE A 268 -17.40 0.13 19.40
N GLU A 269 -17.70 -1.15 19.65
CA GLU A 269 -17.83 -1.71 21.01
C GLU A 269 -16.47 -1.90 21.70
N LYS A 270 -15.43 -2.32 20.94
CA LYS A 270 -14.07 -2.54 21.44
C LYS A 270 -13.04 -1.78 20.62
N PRO A 271 -13.00 -0.46 20.76
CA PRO A 271 -12.04 0.37 20.04
C PRO A 271 -10.66 0.31 20.69
N ALA A 272 -9.63 0.18 19.85
CA ALA A 272 -8.23 0.33 20.25
C ALA A 272 -7.65 1.62 19.69
N ILE A 273 -6.74 2.25 20.42
CA ILE A 273 -6.12 3.53 20.05
C ILE A 273 -4.62 3.36 19.96
N PHE A 274 -4.06 3.71 18.80
CA PHE A 274 -2.62 3.79 18.59
C PHE A 274 -2.21 5.24 18.32
N THR A 275 -1.56 5.87 19.29
CA THR A 275 -1.18 7.31 19.23
C THR A 275 -0.07 7.63 20.22
N GLY A 276 0.46 8.87 20.19
CA GLY A 276 1.41 9.37 21.19
C GLY A 276 0.80 9.49 22.61
N ASP A 277 1.64 9.31 23.63
CA ASP A 277 1.20 9.30 25.02
C ASP A 277 0.56 10.64 25.47
N ARG A 278 0.98 11.76 24.89
CA ARG A 278 0.37 13.09 25.15
C ARG A 278 -1.01 13.23 24.51
N THR A 279 -1.14 12.79 23.26
CA THR A 279 -2.45 12.78 22.59
C THR A 279 -3.42 11.85 23.32
N TRP A 280 -2.97 10.70 23.79
CA TRP A 280 -3.77 9.79 24.59
C TRP A 280 -4.31 10.44 25.86
N ARG A 281 -3.46 11.15 26.62
CA ARG A 281 -3.87 11.86 27.85
C ARG A 281 -4.91 12.95 27.54
N ALA A 282 -4.68 13.76 26.52
CA ALA A 282 -5.63 14.79 26.10
C ALA A 282 -6.98 14.18 25.65
N LEU A 283 -6.95 13.05 24.93
CA LEU A 283 -8.14 12.33 24.52
C LEU A 283 -8.94 11.80 25.73
N THR A 284 -8.28 11.18 26.69
CA THR A 284 -8.95 10.66 27.91
C THR A 284 -9.53 11.76 28.78
N GLU A 285 -8.86 12.91 28.90
CA GLU A 285 -9.39 14.10 29.58
C GLU A 285 -10.64 14.65 28.86
N ARG A 286 -10.65 14.67 27.52
CA ARG A 286 -11.77 15.11 26.70
C ARG A 286 -13.00 14.22 26.80
N LEU A 287 -12.80 12.89 26.75
CA LEU A 287 -13.90 11.90 26.73
C LEU A 287 -14.52 11.66 28.12
N GLY A 288 -13.75 11.91 29.20
CA GLY A 288 -14.16 11.59 30.55
C GLY A 288 -14.01 10.10 30.92
N GLY A 289 -14.07 9.79 32.23
CA GLY A 289 -13.67 8.48 32.76
C GLY A 289 -14.42 7.28 32.16
N ASP A 290 -15.75 7.32 32.17
CA ASP A 290 -16.57 6.16 31.75
C ASP A 290 -16.33 5.76 30.27
N THR A 291 -16.15 6.75 29.38
CA THR A 291 -15.87 6.47 27.95
C THR A 291 -14.41 6.08 27.75
N ALA A 292 -13.48 6.78 28.40
CA ALA A 292 -12.06 6.48 28.28
C ALA A 292 -11.71 5.05 28.74
N ASP A 293 -12.41 4.55 29.77
CA ASP A 293 -12.21 3.19 30.34
C ASP A 293 -12.61 2.06 29.35
N THR A 294 -13.37 2.36 28.31
CA THR A 294 -13.72 1.40 27.25
C THR A 294 -12.64 1.25 26.18
N LEU A 295 -11.70 2.20 26.10
CA LEU A 295 -10.67 2.24 25.07
C LEU A 295 -9.46 1.40 25.45
N LEU A 296 -8.87 0.70 24.48
CA LEU A 296 -7.64 -0.07 24.65
C LEU A 296 -6.47 0.69 24.03
N PRO A 297 -5.60 1.34 24.82
CA PRO A 297 -4.48 2.10 24.26
C PRO A 297 -3.25 1.23 23.99
N TYR A 298 -2.54 1.58 22.93
CA TYR A 298 -1.13 1.33 22.73
C TYR A 298 -0.47 2.66 22.41
N THR A 299 0.32 3.19 23.32
CA THR A 299 0.94 4.51 23.18
C THR A 299 2.44 4.39 22.91
N TYR A 300 2.97 5.32 22.14
CA TYR A 300 4.41 5.54 21.97
C TYR A 300 4.81 6.84 22.68
N ASP A 301 6.10 6.99 22.98
CA ASP A 301 6.61 8.16 23.70
C ASP A 301 6.50 9.44 22.85
N GLY A 302 6.01 10.52 23.45
CA GLY A 302 5.93 11.84 22.84
C GLY A 302 4.57 12.17 22.27
N GLU A 303 4.54 13.21 21.44
CA GLU A 303 3.38 13.69 20.74
C GLU A 303 3.75 13.81 19.26
N HIS A 304 2.99 13.14 18.38
CA HIS A 304 3.20 13.16 16.94
C HIS A 304 4.63 12.80 16.53
N ASP A 305 5.24 11.80 17.20
CA ASP A 305 6.61 11.35 16.92
C ASP A 305 6.61 10.21 15.89
N ILE A 306 6.92 10.55 14.63
CA ILE A 306 6.95 9.63 13.49
C ILE A 306 7.89 8.45 13.73
N LYS A 307 9.05 8.68 14.36
CA LYS A 307 10.04 7.62 14.60
C LYS A 307 9.54 6.60 15.61
N GLN A 308 8.96 7.07 16.71
CA GLN A 308 8.37 6.21 17.74
C GLN A 308 7.13 5.48 17.23
N ALA A 309 6.27 6.18 16.49
CA ALA A 309 5.11 5.57 15.83
C ALA A 309 5.55 4.46 14.85
N THR A 310 6.58 4.72 14.03
CA THR A 310 7.12 3.75 13.08
C THR A 310 7.67 2.51 13.77
N HIS A 311 8.47 2.71 14.82
CA HIS A 311 9.03 1.63 15.64
C HIS A 311 7.93 0.73 16.23
N SER A 312 6.84 1.32 16.67
CA SER A 312 5.79 0.65 17.46
C SER A 312 4.65 0.07 16.61
N LEU A 313 4.53 0.44 15.32
CA LEU A 313 3.36 0.13 14.50
C LEU A 313 2.98 -1.37 14.49
N PHE A 314 3.90 -2.23 14.10
CA PHE A 314 3.59 -3.66 13.98
C PHE A 314 3.41 -4.36 15.32
N ASP A 315 4.12 -3.90 16.36
CA ASP A 315 3.93 -4.40 17.73
C ASP A 315 2.52 -4.05 18.23
N ALA A 316 2.06 -2.82 18.00
CA ALA A 316 0.70 -2.38 18.32
C ALA A 316 -0.37 -3.19 17.57
N LEU A 317 -0.23 -3.35 16.24
CA LEU A 317 -1.19 -4.10 15.44
C LEU A 317 -1.30 -5.56 15.90
N ARG A 318 -0.19 -6.22 16.24
CA ARG A 318 -0.20 -7.60 16.79
C ARG A 318 -0.78 -7.67 18.18
N THR A 319 -0.45 -6.72 19.04
CA THR A 319 -1.01 -6.64 20.39
C THR A 319 -2.53 -6.54 20.37
N PHE A 320 -3.07 -5.72 19.47
CA PHE A 320 -4.52 -5.56 19.31
C PHE A 320 -5.19 -6.80 18.68
N ASP A 321 -4.51 -7.50 17.77
CA ASP A 321 -4.98 -8.79 17.26
C ASP A 321 -5.11 -9.82 18.39
N ASP A 322 -4.15 -9.91 19.28
CA ASP A 322 -4.17 -10.83 20.43
C ASP A 322 -5.31 -10.48 21.44
N GLN A 323 -5.70 -9.19 21.51
CA GLN A 323 -6.77 -8.70 22.35
C GLN A 323 -8.16 -8.82 21.71
N ASN A 324 -8.24 -9.26 20.44
CA ASN A 324 -9.47 -9.39 19.66
C ASN A 324 -10.31 -8.10 19.66
N VAL A 325 -9.70 -6.96 19.40
CA VAL A 325 -10.38 -5.68 19.27
C VAL A 325 -11.18 -5.64 17.96
N GLU A 326 -12.24 -4.84 17.91
CA GLU A 326 -13.08 -4.70 16.72
C GLU A 326 -12.47 -3.74 15.71
N ALA A 327 -11.94 -2.60 16.18
CA ALA A 327 -11.28 -1.62 15.34
C ALA A 327 -10.08 -0.97 16.05
N ILE A 328 -9.08 -0.58 15.25
CA ILE A 328 -7.88 0.12 15.66
C ILE A 328 -7.92 1.51 15.03
N PHE A 329 -8.01 2.55 15.85
CA PHE A 329 -7.85 3.93 15.45
C PHE A 329 -6.38 4.32 15.58
N ALA A 330 -5.71 4.49 14.45
CA ALA A 330 -4.27 4.72 14.41
C ALA A 330 -3.96 6.13 13.92
N GLU A 331 -3.06 6.82 14.61
CA GLU A 331 -2.57 8.14 14.23
C GLU A 331 -1.91 8.10 12.85
N GLY A 332 -2.33 9.02 11.96
CA GLY A 332 -1.73 9.24 10.65
C GLY A 332 -0.86 10.49 10.62
N PHE A 333 0.05 10.55 9.67
CA PHE A 333 1.02 11.63 9.47
C PHE A 333 0.98 12.12 8.02
N SER A 334 1.16 13.43 7.83
CA SER A 334 1.22 14.07 6.50
C SER A 334 2.65 14.39 6.04
N GLU A 335 3.62 14.29 6.95
CA GLU A 335 5.01 14.63 6.71
C GLU A 335 5.70 13.59 5.80
N PRO A 336 6.57 14.02 4.87
CA PRO A 336 7.28 13.13 3.96
C PRO A 336 8.09 12.03 4.67
N GLU A 337 8.62 12.32 5.86
CA GLU A 337 9.39 11.40 6.70
C GLU A 337 8.56 10.20 7.16
N ALA A 338 7.24 10.34 7.21
CA ALA A 338 6.32 9.26 7.56
C ALA A 338 5.99 8.32 6.40
N ALA A 339 6.55 8.50 5.21
CA ALA A 339 6.19 7.72 4.01
C ALA A 339 6.24 6.20 4.25
N GLY A 340 7.26 5.72 4.95
CA GLY A 340 7.40 4.30 5.30
C GLY A 340 6.33 3.79 6.26
N TYR A 341 6.03 4.57 7.29
CA TYR A 341 4.95 4.31 8.25
C TYR A 341 3.58 4.31 7.56
N MET A 342 3.28 5.39 6.81
CA MET A 342 1.99 5.56 6.14
C MET A 342 1.73 4.51 5.06
N ASP A 343 2.75 4.07 4.31
CA ASP A 343 2.59 2.96 3.36
C ASP A 343 2.13 1.68 4.09
N ARG A 344 2.71 1.34 5.25
CA ARG A 344 2.32 0.15 6.03
C ARG A 344 0.94 0.32 6.67
N LEU A 345 0.66 1.49 7.23
CA LEU A 345 -0.62 1.77 7.86
C LEU A 345 -1.77 1.77 6.84
N LYS A 346 -1.59 2.39 5.68
CA LYS A 346 -2.57 2.35 4.57
C LYS A 346 -2.83 0.93 4.08
N ARG A 347 -1.81 0.08 3.97
CA ARG A 347 -1.97 -1.33 3.59
C ARG A 347 -2.64 -2.18 4.66
N ALA A 348 -2.48 -1.83 5.93
CA ALA A 348 -3.15 -2.46 7.06
C ALA A 348 -4.61 -2.02 7.15
N ALA A 349 -4.93 -0.78 6.76
CA ALA A 349 -6.24 -0.19 6.89
C ALA A 349 -7.27 -0.91 6.02
N THR A 350 -8.40 -1.25 6.62
CA THR A 350 -9.57 -1.80 5.95
C THR A 350 -10.66 -0.76 5.71
N GLY A 351 -10.41 0.48 6.15
CA GLY A 351 -11.29 1.62 5.95
C GLY A 351 -10.54 2.89 6.37
N VAL A 352 -10.40 3.82 5.47
CA VAL A 352 -9.89 5.16 5.71
C VAL A 352 -11.07 6.01 6.16
N ALA A 353 -11.00 6.55 7.38
CA ALA A 353 -11.75 7.76 7.67
C ALA A 353 -10.94 8.92 7.07
N GLU A 354 -11.35 9.34 5.87
CA GLU A 354 -10.95 10.57 5.15
C GLU A 354 -9.44 10.77 4.85
N GLU A 355 -9.07 10.59 3.77
CA GLU A 355 -9.21 10.65 2.35
C GLU A 355 -9.23 9.22 1.80
N GLU A 356 -10.35 8.80 1.31
CA GLU A 356 -10.48 7.54 0.60
C GLU A 356 -9.38 7.46 -0.44
N SER A 357 -8.49 6.47 -0.31
CA SER A 357 -7.62 6.13 -1.43
C SER A 357 -8.56 5.91 -2.62
N ILE A 358 -8.33 6.64 -3.69
CA ILE A 358 -9.14 6.60 -4.92
C ILE A 358 -9.44 5.14 -5.36
N ASP A 359 -8.62 4.16 -4.93
CA ASP A 359 -8.77 2.74 -5.26
C ASP A 359 -9.74 1.92 -4.36
N SER A 360 -10.27 2.48 -3.26
CA SER A 360 -11.27 1.81 -2.40
C SER A 360 -12.69 2.35 -2.56
N LEU A 361 -12.88 3.41 -3.36
CA LEU A 361 -14.17 3.95 -3.71
C LEU A 361 -14.85 3.01 -4.69
N ARG A 362 -16.13 2.70 -4.45
CA ARG A 362 -16.98 2.13 -5.49
C ARG A 362 -16.97 3.06 -6.69
N GLN A 363 -16.83 2.49 -7.85
CA GLN A 363 -16.72 3.25 -9.07
C GLN A 363 -18.02 3.23 -9.86
N ILE A 364 -18.55 4.40 -10.18
CA ILE A 364 -19.61 4.56 -11.16
C ILE A 364 -19.01 5.09 -12.47
N LEU A 365 -19.32 4.42 -13.59
CA LEU A 365 -18.85 4.81 -14.91
C LEU A 365 -20.00 5.44 -15.70
N PHE A 366 -19.85 6.72 -16.07
CA PHE A 366 -20.77 7.35 -17.02
C PHE A 366 -20.29 7.16 -18.45
N LEU A 367 -21.15 6.64 -19.32
CA LEU A 367 -20.80 6.29 -20.69
C LEU A 367 -21.65 7.04 -21.73
N CYS A 368 -20.98 7.68 -22.71
CA CYS A 368 -21.61 8.24 -23.90
C CYS A 368 -20.88 7.79 -25.17
N THR A 369 -21.06 8.45 -26.30
CA THR A 369 -20.37 8.11 -27.54
C THR A 369 -18.90 8.54 -27.53
N GLY A 370 -18.62 9.84 -27.38
CA GLY A 370 -17.29 10.43 -27.60
C GLY A 370 -16.55 10.86 -26.34
N ASN A 371 -17.13 10.74 -25.16
CA ASN A 371 -16.55 11.14 -23.86
C ASN A 371 -16.03 12.59 -23.81
N THR A 372 -16.70 13.51 -24.51
CA THR A 372 -16.34 14.94 -24.50
C THR A 372 -17.48 15.86 -24.08
N CYS A 373 -18.74 15.37 -24.01
CA CYS A 373 -19.90 16.19 -23.71
C CYS A 373 -20.70 15.65 -22.52
N ARG A 374 -21.58 14.67 -22.72
CA ARG A 374 -22.56 14.19 -21.72
C ARG A 374 -21.91 13.49 -20.53
N SER A 375 -21.10 12.46 -20.76
CA SER A 375 -20.51 11.66 -19.71
C SER A 375 -19.51 12.45 -18.86
N PRO A 376 -18.68 13.39 -19.39
CA PRO A 376 -17.86 14.27 -18.55
C PRO A 376 -18.68 15.24 -17.69
N ILE A 377 -19.81 15.75 -18.18
CA ILE A 377 -20.72 16.57 -17.36
C ILE A 377 -21.26 15.74 -16.20
N ALA A 378 -21.70 14.50 -16.45
CA ALA A 378 -22.23 13.63 -15.40
C ALA A 378 -21.16 13.24 -14.36
N GLU A 379 -19.95 12.91 -14.81
CA GLU A 379 -18.79 12.66 -13.95
C GLU A 379 -18.48 13.85 -13.03
N ALA A 380 -18.35 15.05 -13.61
CA ALA A 380 -18.04 16.25 -12.86
C ALA A 380 -19.13 16.61 -11.83
N LEU A 381 -20.40 16.55 -12.23
CA LEU A 381 -21.53 16.81 -11.34
C LEU A 381 -21.64 15.79 -10.20
N PHE A 382 -21.34 14.51 -10.46
CA PHE A 382 -21.35 13.47 -9.45
C PHE A 382 -20.20 13.66 -8.44
N ASN A 383 -18.98 13.90 -8.92
CA ASN A 383 -17.80 14.08 -8.08
C ASN A 383 -17.87 15.37 -7.25
N ASP A 384 -18.49 16.44 -7.77
CA ASP A 384 -18.73 17.68 -7.03
C ASP A 384 -19.63 17.46 -5.78
N ARG A 385 -20.50 16.44 -5.81
CA ARG A 385 -21.37 16.06 -4.68
C ARG A 385 -20.61 15.37 -3.53
N LYS A 386 -19.35 14.96 -3.75
CA LYS A 386 -18.49 14.30 -2.74
C LYS A 386 -19.22 13.16 -2.02
N ILE A 387 -19.82 12.24 -2.79
CA ILE A 387 -20.59 11.10 -2.25
C ILE A 387 -19.65 10.15 -1.55
N ASN A 388 -19.84 9.96 -0.25
CA ASN A 388 -19.01 9.08 0.57
C ASN A 388 -19.02 7.64 0.03
N GLY A 389 -17.83 7.05 -0.15
CA GLY A 389 -17.65 5.68 -0.66
C GLY A 389 -17.81 5.55 -2.19
N TRP A 390 -17.96 6.64 -2.95
CA TRP A 390 -18.13 6.59 -4.41
C TRP A 390 -17.28 7.61 -5.16
N LYS A 391 -16.76 7.19 -6.30
CA LYS A 391 -16.16 8.07 -7.31
C LYS A 391 -16.82 7.83 -8.66
N ALA A 392 -16.94 8.88 -9.46
CA ALA A 392 -17.35 8.76 -10.86
C ALA A 392 -16.14 8.86 -11.78
N VAL A 393 -16.19 8.06 -12.83
CA VAL A 393 -15.32 8.16 -14.02
C VAL A 393 -16.19 8.20 -15.26
N SER A 394 -15.65 8.60 -16.41
CA SER A 394 -16.40 8.55 -17.64
C SER A 394 -15.59 7.99 -18.82
N ALA A 395 -16.29 7.37 -19.77
CA ALA A 395 -15.72 6.83 -20.99
C ALA A 395 -16.68 6.99 -22.18
N GLY A 396 -16.21 6.61 -23.36
CA GLY A 396 -17.04 6.62 -24.57
C GLY A 396 -16.92 5.34 -25.39
N LEU A 397 -18.03 4.93 -26.01
CA LEU A 397 -18.05 3.77 -26.93
C LEU A 397 -17.14 3.95 -28.14
N ALA A 398 -16.96 5.20 -28.60
CA ALA A 398 -16.14 5.58 -29.75
C ALA A 398 -15.31 6.82 -29.42
N ALA A 399 -14.82 6.93 -28.20
CA ALA A 399 -13.97 8.04 -27.79
C ALA A 399 -12.58 7.94 -28.44
N TYR A 400 -12.06 9.09 -28.84
CA TYR A 400 -10.66 9.22 -29.25
C TYR A 400 -9.86 9.58 -27.97
N PRO A 401 -8.81 8.82 -27.59
CA PRO A 401 -8.10 9.04 -26.33
C PRO A 401 -7.46 10.44 -26.23
N GLY A 402 -7.52 11.04 -25.04
CA GLY A 402 -6.80 12.26 -24.71
C GLY A 402 -7.44 13.58 -25.19
N MET A 403 -8.64 13.55 -25.78
CA MET A 403 -9.35 14.78 -26.15
C MET A 403 -9.82 15.54 -24.92
N LEU A 404 -9.72 16.86 -24.95
CA LEU A 404 -10.26 17.73 -23.90
C LEU A 404 -11.80 17.64 -23.87
N ILE A 405 -12.37 17.97 -22.71
CA ILE A 405 -13.80 18.23 -22.58
C ILE A 405 -14.23 19.30 -23.63
N SER A 406 -15.43 19.17 -24.19
CA SER A 406 -15.88 20.17 -25.18
C SER A 406 -15.97 21.56 -24.52
N PRO A 407 -15.55 22.64 -25.21
CA PRO A 407 -15.53 23.97 -24.61
C PRO A 407 -16.88 24.40 -23.99
N ARG A 408 -17.99 23.99 -24.62
CA ARG A 408 -19.33 24.29 -24.07
C ARG A 408 -19.72 23.44 -22.88
N SER A 409 -19.19 22.21 -22.78
CA SER A 409 -19.38 21.40 -21.58
C SER A 409 -18.60 21.97 -20.41
N ALA A 410 -17.36 22.42 -20.61
CA ALA A 410 -16.58 23.12 -19.59
C ALA A 410 -17.26 24.43 -19.18
N GLU A 411 -17.73 25.24 -20.14
CA GLU A 411 -18.43 26.51 -19.89
C GLU A 411 -19.66 26.32 -18.98
N VAL A 412 -20.51 25.34 -19.26
CA VAL A 412 -21.72 25.11 -18.44
C VAL A 412 -21.42 24.55 -17.05
N LEU A 413 -20.30 23.86 -16.87
CA LEU A 413 -19.82 23.43 -15.54
C LEU A 413 -19.22 24.59 -14.76
N HIS A 414 -18.42 25.44 -15.42
CA HIS A 414 -17.86 26.64 -14.79
C HIS A 414 -18.93 27.64 -14.33
N GLU A 415 -20.09 27.70 -15.01
CA GLU A 415 -21.23 28.50 -14.52
C GLU A 415 -21.68 28.09 -13.11
N TRP A 416 -21.40 26.86 -12.68
CA TRP A 416 -21.72 26.33 -11.36
C TRP A 416 -20.49 26.20 -10.47
N GLY A 417 -19.32 26.73 -10.87
CA GLY A 417 -18.07 26.70 -10.12
C GLY A 417 -17.35 25.35 -10.16
N ILE A 418 -17.75 24.46 -11.09
CA ILE A 418 -17.17 23.13 -11.23
C ILE A 418 -16.09 23.17 -12.31
N ASP A 419 -14.85 22.86 -11.94
CA ASP A 419 -13.72 22.74 -12.87
C ASP A 419 -13.62 21.30 -13.41
N ALA A 420 -13.64 21.17 -14.73
CA ALA A 420 -13.44 19.91 -15.44
C ALA A 420 -12.38 20.01 -16.55
N ASP A 421 -11.52 21.02 -16.53
CA ASP A 421 -10.50 21.27 -17.57
C ASP A 421 -9.41 20.17 -17.62
N ALA A 422 -9.22 19.47 -16.51
CA ALA A 422 -8.32 18.33 -16.44
C ALA A 422 -8.85 17.06 -17.15
N HIS A 423 -10.14 17.02 -17.54
CA HIS A 423 -10.73 15.86 -18.20
C HIS A 423 -10.01 15.51 -19.50
N ARG A 424 -9.78 14.22 -19.69
CA ARG A 424 -9.29 13.63 -20.95
C ARG A 424 -10.17 12.46 -21.33
N SER A 425 -10.66 12.49 -22.58
CA SER A 425 -11.53 11.43 -23.08
C SER A 425 -10.79 10.10 -23.20
N GLN A 426 -11.49 9.01 -22.88
CA GLN A 426 -10.99 7.65 -22.95
C GLN A 426 -12.05 6.70 -23.53
N PRO A 427 -11.65 5.71 -24.34
CA PRO A 427 -12.56 4.64 -24.76
C PRO A 427 -12.90 3.73 -23.58
N ILE A 428 -14.04 3.04 -23.68
CA ILE A 428 -14.32 1.92 -22.78
C ILE A 428 -13.37 0.76 -23.08
N ASP A 429 -12.86 0.13 -22.04
CA ASP A 429 -12.02 -1.07 -22.12
C ASP A 429 -12.35 -2.08 -21.02
N ASP A 430 -11.72 -3.25 -21.09
CA ASP A 430 -11.96 -4.35 -20.14
C ASP A 430 -11.57 -3.95 -18.70
N HIS A 431 -10.50 -3.16 -18.51
CA HIS A 431 -10.04 -2.71 -17.20
C HIS A 431 -11.07 -1.78 -16.53
N LEU A 432 -11.62 -0.81 -17.26
CA LEU A 432 -12.68 0.05 -16.75
C LEU A 432 -13.93 -0.75 -16.38
N MET A 433 -14.27 -1.76 -17.18
CA MET A 433 -15.41 -2.63 -16.88
C MET A 433 -15.18 -3.50 -15.66
N GLU A 434 -13.95 -4.01 -15.44
CA GLU A 434 -13.60 -4.82 -14.27
C GLU A 434 -13.57 -4.03 -12.96
N THR A 435 -13.14 -2.76 -13.03
CA THR A 435 -12.99 -1.88 -11.85
C THR A 435 -14.24 -1.07 -11.49
N THR A 436 -15.31 -1.17 -12.30
CA THR A 436 -16.54 -0.39 -12.13
C THR A 436 -17.64 -1.23 -11.46
N ASP A 437 -18.30 -0.69 -10.43
CA ASP A 437 -19.43 -1.35 -9.75
C ASP A 437 -20.75 -1.13 -10.47
N LEU A 438 -20.95 0.04 -11.08
CA LEU A 438 -22.17 0.40 -11.81
C LEU A 438 -21.83 1.22 -13.06
N VAL A 439 -22.35 0.82 -14.21
CA VAL A 439 -22.24 1.57 -15.48
C VAL A 439 -23.56 2.27 -15.78
N VAL A 440 -23.50 3.59 -15.97
CA VAL A 440 -24.66 4.42 -16.33
C VAL A 440 -24.45 5.01 -17.70
N THR A 441 -25.22 4.53 -18.67
CA THR A 441 -25.12 4.97 -20.08
C THR A 441 -26.06 6.14 -20.35
N MET A 442 -25.65 7.10 -21.16
CA MET A 442 -26.46 8.29 -21.47
C MET A 442 -27.72 8.01 -22.27
N THR A 443 -27.78 6.84 -22.93
CA THR A 443 -28.94 6.42 -23.71
C THR A 443 -29.17 4.91 -23.63
N ASP A 444 -30.41 4.46 -23.91
CA ASP A 444 -30.76 3.05 -24.04
C ASP A 444 -29.94 2.36 -25.14
N ALA A 445 -29.68 3.06 -26.25
CA ALA A 445 -28.86 2.52 -27.33
C ALA A 445 -27.41 2.23 -26.87
N HIS A 446 -26.81 3.09 -26.03
CA HIS A 446 -25.49 2.84 -25.45
C HIS A 446 -25.51 1.62 -24.52
N ARG A 447 -26.55 1.49 -23.67
CA ARG A 447 -26.75 0.32 -22.80
C ARG A 447 -26.79 -0.97 -23.61
N ASP A 448 -27.61 -1.01 -24.64
CA ASP A 448 -27.81 -2.21 -25.46
C ASP A 448 -26.55 -2.62 -26.25
N ILE A 449 -25.71 -1.66 -26.65
CA ILE A 449 -24.42 -1.94 -27.27
C ILE A 449 -23.48 -2.52 -26.22
N LEU A 450 -23.36 -1.89 -25.05
CA LEU A 450 -22.43 -2.30 -24.00
C LEU A 450 -22.80 -3.66 -23.41
N ALA A 451 -24.09 -3.93 -23.18
CA ALA A 451 -24.59 -5.22 -22.69
C ALA A 451 -24.33 -6.38 -23.66
N ARG A 452 -24.19 -6.11 -24.96
CA ARG A 452 -23.77 -7.11 -25.95
C ARG A 452 -22.26 -7.35 -25.94
N LEU A 453 -21.47 -6.33 -25.65
CA LEU A 453 -20.01 -6.45 -25.53
C LEU A 453 -19.60 -7.14 -24.21
N TYR A 454 -20.37 -6.90 -23.14
CA TYR A 454 -20.09 -7.41 -21.80
C TYR A 454 -21.33 -8.14 -21.22
N PRO A 455 -21.72 -9.30 -21.78
CA PRO A 455 -22.96 -10.00 -21.40
C PRO A 455 -23.01 -10.44 -19.95
N ASP A 456 -21.86 -10.75 -19.36
CA ASP A 456 -21.71 -11.18 -17.97
C ASP A 456 -21.91 -10.03 -16.95
N ARG A 457 -21.86 -8.77 -17.42
CA ARG A 457 -22.04 -7.54 -16.62
C ARG A 457 -23.35 -6.80 -16.95
N LYS A 458 -24.27 -7.41 -17.70
CA LYS A 458 -25.51 -6.76 -18.19
C LYS A 458 -26.39 -6.17 -17.07
N ASP A 459 -26.38 -6.79 -15.87
CA ASP A 459 -27.21 -6.40 -14.74
C ASP A 459 -26.62 -5.17 -14.00
N ASP A 460 -25.33 -4.86 -14.22
CA ASP A 460 -24.64 -3.67 -13.71
C ASP A 460 -24.66 -2.50 -14.70
N ILE A 461 -25.26 -2.69 -15.91
CA ILE A 461 -25.32 -1.66 -16.95
C ILE A 461 -26.74 -1.12 -17.02
N VAL A 462 -26.93 0.14 -16.64
CA VAL A 462 -28.22 0.82 -16.63
C VAL A 462 -28.21 2.05 -17.54
N SER A 463 -29.36 2.42 -18.10
CA SER A 463 -29.49 3.69 -18.83
C SER A 463 -29.82 4.84 -17.89
N TYR A 464 -29.30 6.03 -18.17
CA TYR A 464 -29.65 7.24 -17.42
C TYR A 464 -31.15 7.55 -17.45
N SER A 465 -31.86 7.08 -18.46
CA SER A 465 -33.32 7.24 -18.64
C SER A 465 -34.11 6.74 -17.41
N VAL A 466 -33.62 5.72 -16.70
CA VAL A 466 -34.32 5.21 -15.49
C VAL A 466 -34.29 6.18 -14.30
N PHE A 467 -33.40 7.18 -14.33
CA PHE A 467 -33.26 8.19 -13.30
C PHE A 467 -33.91 9.52 -13.68
N THR A 468 -34.33 9.70 -14.95
CA THR A 468 -35.04 10.91 -15.41
C THR A 468 -36.53 10.81 -15.11
N LYS A 469 -37.19 11.94 -14.78
CA LYS A 469 -38.63 11.95 -14.45
C LYS A 469 -39.56 11.50 -15.58
N ASP A 470 -39.14 11.72 -16.82
CA ASP A 470 -39.92 11.40 -18.02
C ASP A 470 -39.48 10.10 -18.71
N GLY A 471 -38.50 9.37 -18.15
CA GLY A 471 -38.00 8.11 -18.68
C GLY A 471 -37.25 8.24 -20.00
N ARG A 472 -36.81 9.44 -20.39
CA ARG A 472 -36.13 9.67 -21.67
C ARG A 472 -34.62 9.73 -21.51
N ASP A 473 -33.94 9.37 -22.58
CA ASP A 473 -32.49 9.47 -22.74
C ASP A 473 -31.94 10.90 -22.55
N ILE A 474 -30.66 11.02 -22.31
CA ILE A 474 -29.92 12.28 -22.30
C ILE A 474 -29.55 12.65 -23.73
N ASP A 475 -30.19 13.71 -24.26
CA ASP A 475 -29.97 14.21 -25.64
C ASP A 475 -28.50 14.64 -25.83
N ASP A 476 -27.98 14.42 -27.04
CA ASP A 476 -26.62 14.81 -27.42
C ASP A 476 -26.56 16.31 -27.77
N PRO A 477 -25.86 17.14 -26.95
CA PRO A 477 -25.74 18.57 -27.23
C PRO A 477 -24.66 18.90 -28.28
N TYR A 478 -23.89 17.89 -28.74
CA TYR A 478 -22.78 18.11 -29.67
C TYR A 478 -23.20 18.85 -30.94
N GLY A 479 -22.51 19.95 -31.25
CA GLY A 479 -22.81 20.80 -32.40
C GLY A 479 -23.95 21.81 -32.19
N PHE A 480 -24.70 21.72 -31.07
CA PHE A 480 -25.81 22.63 -30.80
C PHE A 480 -25.38 23.85 -29.96
N SER A 481 -26.34 24.70 -29.59
CA SER A 481 -26.13 25.94 -28.84
C SER A 481 -25.71 25.70 -27.39
N LEU A 482 -25.16 26.74 -26.72
CA LEU A 482 -24.87 26.70 -25.29
C LEU A 482 -26.14 26.41 -24.46
N ALA A 483 -27.29 26.89 -24.90
CA ALA A 483 -28.58 26.59 -24.27
C ALA A 483 -28.90 25.08 -24.25
N SER A 484 -28.52 24.36 -25.31
CA SER A 484 -28.66 22.89 -25.34
C SER A 484 -27.74 22.18 -24.35
N TYR A 485 -26.52 22.68 -24.16
CA TYR A 485 -25.60 22.15 -23.14
C TYR A 485 -26.08 22.43 -21.72
N ARG A 486 -26.65 23.63 -21.46
CA ARG A 486 -27.32 23.90 -20.16
C ARG A 486 -28.48 22.97 -19.91
N SER A 487 -29.33 22.73 -20.90
CA SER A 487 -30.44 21.78 -20.78
C SER A 487 -29.96 20.36 -20.48
N THR A 488 -28.88 19.92 -21.16
CA THR A 488 -28.25 18.60 -20.89
C THR A 488 -27.70 18.53 -19.47
N ARG A 489 -26.95 19.55 -19.02
CA ARG A 489 -26.41 19.62 -17.64
C ARG A 489 -27.55 19.55 -16.62
N ASP A 490 -28.57 20.38 -16.77
CA ASP A 490 -29.70 20.49 -15.83
C ASP A 490 -30.49 19.20 -15.75
N ARG A 491 -30.64 18.49 -16.88
CA ARG A 491 -31.31 17.18 -16.93
C ARG A 491 -30.47 16.09 -16.27
N ILE A 492 -29.16 16.10 -16.47
CA ILE A 492 -28.24 15.18 -15.76
C ILE A 492 -28.30 15.44 -14.25
N GLN A 493 -28.25 16.72 -13.84
CA GLN A 493 -28.36 17.10 -12.44
C GLN A 493 -29.65 16.62 -11.78
N GLU A 494 -30.79 16.74 -12.47
CA GLU A 494 -32.09 16.26 -11.96
C GLU A 494 -32.11 14.74 -11.76
N GLY A 495 -31.50 13.97 -12.68
CA GLY A 495 -31.43 12.51 -12.58
C GLY A 495 -30.44 12.03 -11.50
N LEU A 496 -29.41 12.81 -11.18
CA LEU A 496 -28.44 12.45 -10.14
C LEU A 496 -29.07 12.23 -8.77
N ASP A 497 -30.07 13.00 -8.38
CA ASP A 497 -30.72 12.84 -7.08
C ASP A 497 -31.42 11.47 -6.97
N HIS A 498 -32.07 11.01 -8.04
CA HIS A 498 -32.68 9.67 -8.09
C HIS A 498 -31.61 8.56 -8.15
N LEU A 499 -30.53 8.76 -8.88
CA LEU A 499 -29.40 7.83 -8.91
C LEU A 499 -28.81 7.65 -7.51
N LEU A 500 -28.62 8.73 -6.73
CA LEU A 500 -28.12 8.67 -5.37
C LEU A 500 -29.07 7.93 -4.41
N GLU A 501 -30.37 8.07 -4.58
CA GLU A 501 -31.35 7.27 -3.82
C GLU A 501 -31.25 5.78 -4.14
N GLU A 502 -31.04 5.41 -5.40
CA GLU A 502 -30.87 4.00 -5.80
C GLU A 502 -29.55 3.42 -5.31
N LEU A 503 -28.45 4.19 -5.33
CA LEU A 503 -27.17 3.77 -4.76
C LEU A 503 -27.28 3.45 -3.26
N ARG A 504 -27.99 4.28 -2.49
CA ARG A 504 -28.25 4.05 -1.04
C ARG A 504 -29.09 2.81 -0.74
N LYS A 505 -29.93 2.36 -1.70
CA LYS A 505 -30.78 1.16 -1.54
C LYS A 505 -30.06 -0.13 -1.94
N ARG A 506 -29.15 -0.04 -2.92
CA ARG A 506 -28.43 -1.21 -3.47
C ARG A 506 -27.19 -1.59 -2.69
N TYR A 507 -26.57 -0.62 -2.06
CA TYR A 507 -25.25 -0.72 -1.46
C TYR A 507 -25.21 -0.14 -0.05
#